data_a3361218a0e858407f6aae78e7913fe1
#
_entry.id   a3361218a0e858407f6aae78e7913fe1
#
_cell.length_a   1.000
_cell.length_b   1.000
_cell.length_c   1.000
_cell.angle_alpha   90.00
_cell.angle_beta   90.00
_cell.angle_gamma   90.00
#
_symmetry.space_group_name_H-M   'P 1'
#
loop_
_entity.id
_entity.type
_entity.pdbx_description
1 polymer ?
#
loop_
_entity_poly.entity_id
_entity_poly.type
_entity_poly.pdbx_seq_one_letter_code
_entity_poly.pdbx_strand_id
1 'polypeptide(L)'
;MYLAHAVTLAEARSHVAALADNATSIDASIEYDRVLLQIDFIHGDFVPAISPVPNTDRDVLFNIAESAIEELAEHGIDSLTVELVLDMLYAARELDVP
;
A
#
# COMPACT_ATOMS: atom_id res chain seq x y z
N MET A 1 -3.75 3.80 18.58
CA MET A 1 -3.63 4.44 17.25
C MET A 1 -4.71 5.49 17.12
N TYR A 2 -4.35 6.69 16.70
CA TYR A 2 -5.33 7.75 16.46
C TYR A 2 -6.15 7.45 15.20
N LEU A 3 -7.39 7.97 15.18
CA LEU A 3 -8.32 7.74 14.07
C LEU A 3 -7.73 8.15 12.72
N ALA A 4 -7.08 9.31 12.64
CA ALA A 4 -6.48 9.78 11.40
C ALA A 4 -5.42 8.81 10.86
N HIS A 5 -4.59 8.25 11.74
CA HIS A 5 -3.62 7.23 11.36
C HIS A 5 -4.32 5.96 10.87
N ALA A 6 -5.36 5.51 11.57
CA ALA A 6 -6.11 4.32 11.16
C ALA A 6 -6.77 4.49 9.80
N VAL A 7 -7.31 5.67 9.49
CA VAL A 7 -7.91 5.98 8.19
C VAL A 7 -6.84 5.94 7.08
N THR A 8 -5.71 6.58 7.29
CA THR A 8 -4.60 6.59 6.32
C THR A 8 -4.08 5.16 6.08
N LEU A 9 -3.90 4.40 7.15
CA LEU A 9 -3.44 3.02 7.07
C LEU A 9 -4.45 2.13 6.33
N ALA A 10 -5.73 2.28 6.60
CA ALA A 10 -6.79 1.54 5.90
C ALA A 10 -6.78 1.85 4.41
N GLU A 11 -6.59 3.12 4.04
CA GLU A 11 -6.51 3.55 2.64
C GLU A 11 -5.29 2.95 1.95
N ALA A 12 -4.12 2.99 2.59
CA ALA A 12 -2.91 2.38 2.04
C ALA A 12 -3.10 0.87 1.83
N ARG A 13 -3.58 0.16 2.83
CA ARG A 13 -3.79 -1.29 2.78
C ARG A 13 -4.79 -1.68 1.70
N SER A 14 -5.93 -1.00 1.65
CA SER A 14 -7.00 -1.32 0.70
C SER A 14 -6.55 -1.10 -0.75
N HIS A 15 -5.82 -0.03 -1.02
CA HIS A 15 -5.37 0.28 -2.38
C HIS A 15 -4.21 -0.62 -2.82
N VAL A 16 -3.29 -0.98 -1.93
CA VAL A 16 -2.24 -1.96 -2.25
C VAL A 16 -2.86 -3.34 -2.53
N ALA A 17 -3.84 -3.75 -1.72
CA ALA A 17 -4.56 -5.00 -1.96
C ALA A 17 -5.28 -4.99 -3.31
N ALA A 18 -5.91 -3.88 -3.67
CA ALA A 18 -6.57 -3.72 -4.97
C ALA A 18 -5.57 -3.77 -6.13
N LEU A 19 -4.37 -3.20 -5.96
CA LEU A 19 -3.30 -3.31 -6.95
C LEU A 19 -2.88 -4.75 -7.16
N ALA A 20 -2.74 -5.53 -6.08
CA ALA A 20 -2.41 -6.95 -6.17
C ALA A 20 -3.50 -7.72 -6.93
N ASP A 21 -4.77 -7.44 -6.64
CA ASP A 21 -5.91 -8.11 -7.27
C ASP A 21 -6.05 -7.76 -8.76
N ASN A 22 -5.62 -6.58 -9.17
CA ASN A 22 -5.73 -6.09 -10.55
C ASN A 22 -4.38 -6.11 -11.30
N ALA A 23 -3.37 -6.79 -10.76
CA ALA A 23 -2.04 -6.84 -11.36
C ALA A 23 -2.06 -7.61 -12.68
N THR A 24 -1.20 -7.21 -13.61
CA THR A 24 -1.11 -7.81 -14.94
C THR A 24 -0.36 -9.14 -14.97
N SER A 25 0.37 -9.46 -13.88
CA SER A 25 1.15 -10.69 -13.76
C SER A 25 1.12 -11.20 -12.33
N ILE A 26 1.44 -12.50 -12.19
CA ILE A 26 1.59 -13.12 -10.87
C ILE A 26 2.76 -12.47 -10.11
N ASP A 27 3.85 -12.16 -10.80
CA ASP A 27 5.03 -11.54 -10.18
C ASP A 27 4.69 -10.18 -9.60
N ALA A 28 3.95 -9.35 -10.34
CA ALA A 28 3.50 -8.05 -9.85
C ALA A 28 2.56 -8.21 -8.65
N SER A 29 1.62 -9.13 -8.72
CA SER A 29 0.68 -9.40 -7.63
C SER A 29 1.43 -9.78 -6.34
N ILE A 30 2.42 -10.66 -6.43
CA ILE A 30 3.24 -11.08 -5.30
C ILE A 30 4.00 -9.90 -4.71
N GLU A 31 4.56 -9.04 -5.56
CA GLU A 31 5.31 -7.87 -5.07
C GLU A 31 4.41 -6.86 -4.37
N TYR A 32 3.18 -6.63 -4.86
CA TYR A 32 2.21 -5.81 -4.13
C TYR A 32 1.82 -6.44 -2.79
N ASP A 33 1.66 -7.76 -2.74
CA ASP A 33 1.40 -8.46 -1.48
C ASP A 33 2.55 -8.29 -0.48
N ARG A 34 3.78 -8.26 -0.96
CA ARG A 34 4.95 -7.99 -0.10
C ARG A 34 4.93 -6.57 0.48
N VAL A 35 4.50 -5.58 -0.31
CA VAL A 35 4.30 -4.21 0.19
C VAL A 35 3.28 -4.22 1.33
N LEU A 36 2.17 -4.91 1.14
CA LEU A 36 1.12 -5.02 2.16
C LEU A 36 1.65 -5.67 3.44
N LEU A 37 2.39 -6.77 3.30
CA LEU A 37 3.00 -7.45 4.44
C LEU A 37 3.98 -6.55 5.20
N GLN A 38 4.77 -5.75 4.48
CA GLN A 38 5.71 -4.83 5.10
C GLN A 38 4.98 -3.73 5.88
N ILE A 39 3.90 -3.18 5.31
CA ILE A 39 3.07 -2.19 6.00
C ILE A 39 2.49 -2.80 7.29
N ASP A 40 2.00 -4.02 7.22
CA ASP A 40 1.41 -4.71 8.37
C ASP A 40 2.47 -5.02 9.43
N PHE A 41 3.66 -5.43 9.02
CA PHE A 41 4.78 -5.69 9.92
C PHE A 41 5.16 -4.43 10.71
N ILE A 42 5.21 -3.28 10.06
CA ILE A 42 5.53 -1.99 10.70
C ILE A 42 4.50 -1.63 11.77
N HIS A 43 3.24 -1.95 11.55
CA HIS A 43 2.14 -1.54 12.43
C HIS A 43 1.79 -2.55 13.51
N GLY A 44 2.33 -3.76 13.46
CA GLY A 44 2.08 -4.80 14.45
C GLY A 44 0.67 -5.38 14.36
N ASP A 45 0.05 -5.65 15.52
CA ASP A 45 -1.20 -6.42 15.59
C ASP A 45 -2.46 -5.61 15.27
N PHE A 46 -2.39 -4.28 15.28
CA PHE A 46 -3.56 -3.42 15.14
C PHE A 46 -3.58 -2.78 13.76
N VAL A 47 -4.08 -3.53 12.78
CA VAL A 47 -4.28 -3.01 11.43
C VAL A 47 -5.76 -3.02 11.09
N PRO A 48 -6.27 -1.95 10.46
CA PRO A 48 -7.67 -1.92 10.04
C PRO A 48 -7.92 -2.93 8.92
N ALA A 49 -9.15 -3.41 8.84
CA ALA A 49 -9.55 -4.33 7.79
C ALA A 49 -9.40 -3.69 6.39
N ILE A 50 -9.08 -4.53 5.42
CA ILE A 50 -9.07 -4.13 4.02
C ILE A 50 -10.53 -3.98 3.56
N SER A 51 -10.82 -2.83 2.94
CA SER A 51 -12.14 -2.55 2.37
C SER A 51 -12.10 -2.73 0.86
N PRO A 52 -13.19 -3.18 0.23
CA PRO A 52 -13.25 -3.25 -1.22
C PRO A 52 -13.06 -1.87 -1.85
N VAL A 53 -12.28 -1.80 -2.94
CA VAL A 53 -12.06 -0.58 -3.70
C VAL A 53 -12.74 -0.77 -5.06
N PRO A 54 -13.76 0.03 -5.39
CA PRO A 54 -14.53 -0.16 -6.63
C PRO A 54 -13.77 0.23 -7.89
N ASN A 55 -12.75 1.09 -7.77
CA ASN A 55 -11.96 1.53 -8.91
C ASN A 55 -10.96 0.44 -9.32
N THR A 56 -10.87 0.16 -10.63
CA THR A 56 -9.92 -0.81 -11.18
C THR A 56 -8.84 -0.17 -12.05
N ASP A 57 -8.83 1.17 -12.17
CA ASP A 57 -7.76 1.90 -12.87
C ASP A 57 -6.48 1.84 -12.04
N ARG A 58 -5.47 1.13 -12.56
CA ARG A 58 -4.23 0.90 -11.83
C ARG A 58 -3.46 2.18 -11.50
N ASP A 59 -3.51 3.17 -12.38
CA ASP A 59 -2.81 4.44 -12.11
C ASP A 59 -3.48 5.19 -10.96
N VAL A 60 -4.79 5.19 -10.89
CA VAL A 60 -5.54 5.80 -9.79
C VAL A 60 -5.25 5.05 -8.49
N LEU A 61 -5.33 3.72 -8.50
CA LEU A 61 -5.03 2.89 -7.33
C LEU A 61 -3.61 3.14 -6.82
N PHE A 62 -2.64 3.20 -7.73
CA PHE A 62 -1.25 3.44 -7.39
C PHE A 62 -1.05 4.82 -6.76
N ASN A 63 -1.62 5.85 -7.36
CA ASN A 63 -1.46 7.23 -6.86
C ASN A 63 -2.04 7.38 -5.45
N ILE A 64 -3.18 6.75 -5.19
CA ILE A 64 -3.79 6.80 -3.85
C ILE A 64 -2.95 5.99 -2.86
N ALA A 65 -2.48 4.81 -3.24
CA ALA A 65 -1.61 3.99 -2.39
C ALA A 65 -0.32 4.74 -2.04
N GLU A 66 0.32 5.34 -3.03
CA GLU A 66 1.55 6.12 -2.86
C GLU A 66 1.33 7.27 -1.87
N SER A 67 0.30 8.06 -2.08
CA SER A 67 -0.01 9.20 -1.22
C SER A 67 -0.33 8.77 0.22
N ALA A 68 -1.07 7.68 0.38
CA ALA A 68 -1.40 7.16 1.71
C ALA A 68 -0.15 6.66 2.44
N ILE A 69 0.74 5.96 1.74
CA ILE A 69 2.00 5.49 2.34
C ILE A 69 2.88 6.68 2.74
N GLU A 70 2.99 7.70 1.89
CA GLU A 70 3.75 8.92 2.22
C GLU A 70 3.19 9.60 3.47
N GLU A 71 1.87 9.65 3.60
CA GLU A 71 1.21 10.28 4.73
C GLU A 71 1.46 9.54 6.05
N LEU A 72 1.83 8.27 6.03
CA LEU A 72 2.19 7.53 7.24
C LEU A 72 3.34 8.19 8.00
N ALA A 73 4.23 8.90 7.32
CA ALA A 73 5.32 9.63 7.98
C ALA A 73 4.78 10.73 8.90
N GLU A 74 3.63 11.32 8.59
CA GLU A 74 2.99 12.33 9.42
C GLU A 74 2.36 11.74 10.68
N HIS A 75 2.17 10.43 10.71
CA HIS A 75 1.60 9.70 11.84
C HIS A 75 2.64 8.96 12.67
N GLY A 76 3.91 9.37 12.55
CA GLY A 76 4.98 8.85 13.41
C GLY A 76 5.74 7.67 12.86
N ILE A 77 5.45 7.22 11.64
CA ILE A 77 6.27 6.21 10.99
C ILE A 77 7.56 6.87 10.49
N ASP A 78 8.71 6.27 10.80
CA ASP A 78 10.00 6.79 10.40
C ASP A 78 10.06 7.02 8.89
N SER A 79 10.59 8.18 8.49
CA SER A 79 10.63 8.55 7.07
C SER A 79 11.47 7.60 6.22
N LEU A 80 12.54 7.04 6.78
CA LEU A 80 13.35 6.06 6.07
C LEU A 80 12.57 4.76 5.82
N THR A 81 11.77 4.35 6.80
CA THR A 81 10.89 3.20 6.66
C THR A 81 9.82 3.44 5.57
N VAL A 82 9.24 4.63 5.54
CA VAL A 82 8.27 5.03 4.51
C VAL A 82 8.92 4.98 3.12
N GLU A 83 10.14 5.53 2.98
CA GLU A 83 10.87 5.48 1.70
C GLU A 83 11.12 4.04 1.24
N LEU A 84 11.46 3.14 2.17
CA LEU A 84 11.68 1.73 1.85
C LEU A 84 10.40 1.09 1.30
N VAL A 85 9.26 1.34 1.93
CA VAL A 85 7.97 0.83 1.46
C VAL A 85 7.62 1.40 0.09
N LEU A 86 7.87 2.69 -0.13
CA LEU A 86 7.65 3.32 -1.44
C LEU A 86 8.54 2.70 -2.52
N ASP A 87 9.80 2.41 -2.22
CA ASP A 87 10.70 1.74 -3.16
C ASP A 87 10.18 0.35 -3.54
N MET A 88 9.63 -0.38 -2.57
CA MET A 88 8.99 -1.67 -2.83
C MET A 88 7.75 -1.50 -3.73
N LEU A 89 6.95 -0.47 -3.50
CA LEU A 89 5.78 -0.17 -4.32
C LEU A 89 6.17 0.16 -5.76
N TYR A 90 7.21 0.97 -5.95
CA TYR A 90 7.71 1.30 -7.28
C TYR A 90 8.26 0.07 -8.01
N ALA A 91 8.97 -0.81 -7.31
CA ALA A 91 9.46 -2.06 -7.90
C ALA A 91 8.30 -2.96 -8.35
N ALA A 92 7.23 -3.04 -7.57
CA ALA A 92 6.04 -3.79 -7.94
C ALA A 92 5.40 -3.23 -9.21
N ARG A 93 5.31 -1.89 -9.31
CA ARG A 93 4.75 -1.23 -10.49
C ARG A 93 5.55 -1.53 -11.75
N GLU A 94 6.87 -1.60 -11.66
CA GLU A 94 7.71 -1.93 -12.82
C GLU A 94 7.41 -3.32 -13.37
N LEU A 95 6.97 -4.25 -12.54
CA LEU A 95 6.54 -5.59 -12.96
C LEU A 95 5.10 -5.60 -13.46
N ASP A 96 4.31 -4.57 -13.14
CA ASP A 96 2.89 -4.47 -13.46
C ASP A 96 2.68 -3.71 -14.77
N VAL A 97 3.25 -4.24 -15.84
CA VAL A 97 3.12 -3.68 -17.18
C VAL A 97 2.36 -4.65 -18.07
N PRO A 98 1.53 -4.13 -18.99
CA PRO A 98 0.75 -4.95 -19.93
C PRO A 98 1.65 -5.72 -20.90
#